data_8ab9220da5369852f4d4426d44224072
#
_entry.id   8ab9220da5369852f4d4426d44224072
#
_cell.length_a   1.000
_cell.length_b   1.000
_cell.length_c   1.000
_cell.angle_alpha   90.00
_cell.angle_beta   90.00
_cell.angle_gamma   90.00
#
_symmetry.space_group_name_H-M   'P 1'
#
loop_
_entity.id
_entity.type
_entity.pdbx_description
1 polymer ?
#
loop_
_entity_poly.entity_id
_entity_poly.type
_entity_poly.pdbx_seq_one_letter_code
_entity_poly.pdbx_strand_id
1 'polypeptide(L)'
;MLDDFMTRAALAGIGVAVAAAPLGCFVVWRRMAYFGEATAHAAILGVALSLALDISIFGGALVVALSMAWLATQLSGRGYAMDTMLGVLAHSSLAVGLVVVSFLSGVRIDLMAYLFGDILAVSRLDIAIIWGGALLVVALVAWRWSPLLITTLNEELAYASGLNPNREKLILTVSLGVTVAVAIKVVGVLLIAAMLVIPAAAARSLAHTPEAMVIIAGMIGAISALAGLKAAYVFDTPAGPSIVCVASIFFVSLSVIAAFRKRSA
;
A
#
# COMPACT_ATOMS: atom_id res chain seq x y z
N MET A 1 -28.16 2.72 -5.91
CA MET A 1 -26.79 3.26 -5.97
C MET A 1 -25.72 2.18 -5.76
N LEU A 2 -25.80 1.32 -4.73
CA LEU A 2 -24.81 0.22 -4.53
C LEU A 2 -25.06 -1.02 -5.40
N ASP A 3 -26.00 -1.00 -6.29
CA ASP A 3 -26.28 -2.09 -7.24
C ASP A 3 -25.40 -1.98 -8.50
N ASP A 4 -24.97 -0.78 -8.82
CA ASP A 4 -24.05 -0.53 -9.93
C ASP A 4 -22.61 -0.90 -9.54
N PHE A 5 -21.97 -1.77 -10.36
CA PHE A 5 -20.60 -2.25 -10.15
C PHE A 5 -19.56 -1.11 -10.22
N MET A 6 -19.78 -0.12 -11.10
CA MET A 6 -18.88 1.01 -11.25
C MET A 6 -18.88 1.89 -10.00
N THR A 7 -20.05 2.11 -9.39
CA THR A 7 -20.18 2.84 -8.12
C THR A 7 -19.47 2.10 -6.98
N ARG A 8 -19.58 0.76 -6.93
CA ARG A 8 -18.86 -0.03 -5.92
C ARG A 8 -17.35 0.03 -6.12
N ALA A 9 -16.86 -0.11 -7.35
CA ALA A 9 -15.46 0.01 -7.68
C ALA A 9 -14.90 1.41 -7.32
N ALA A 10 -15.65 2.47 -7.62
CA ALA A 10 -15.29 3.84 -7.27
C ALA A 10 -15.17 4.03 -5.75
N LEU A 11 -16.15 3.55 -4.97
CA LEU A 11 -16.12 3.61 -3.51
C LEU A 11 -14.97 2.80 -2.92
N ALA A 12 -14.68 1.62 -3.48
CA ALA A 12 -13.52 0.82 -3.07
C ALA A 12 -12.21 1.54 -3.36
N GLY A 13 -12.04 2.10 -4.56
CA GLY A 13 -10.84 2.85 -4.94
C GLY A 13 -10.61 4.09 -4.07
N ILE A 14 -11.66 4.85 -3.76
CA ILE A 14 -11.59 5.99 -2.84
C ILE A 14 -11.22 5.51 -1.42
N GLY A 15 -11.85 4.45 -0.92
CA GLY A 15 -11.54 3.90 0.41
C GLY A 15 -10.08 3.47 0.53
N VAL A 16 -9.55 2.80 -0.50
CA VAL A 16 -8.13 2.44 -0.56
C VAL A 16 -7.24 3.69 -0.60
N ALA A 17 -7.60 4.72 -1.38
CA ALA A 17 -6.86 5.98 -1.44
C ALA A 17 -6.81 6.68 -0.08
N VAL A 18 -7.92 6.70 0.67
CA VAL A 18 -8.01 7.29 2.02
C VAL A 18 -7.12 6.54 3.01
N ALA A 19 -7.09 5.20 2.98
CA ALA A 19 -6.22 4.40 3.82
C ALA A 19 -4.73 4.58 3.43
N ALA A 20 -4.45 4.59 2.13
CA ALA A 20 -3.11 4.66 1.59
C ALA A 20 -2.46 6.05 1.78
N ALA A 21 -3.22 7.13 1.80
CA ALA A 21 -2.69 8.49 1.86
C ALA A 21 -1.79 8.77 3.07
N PRO A 22 -2.23 8.59 4.33
CA PRO A 22 -1.37 8.83 5.49
C PRO A 22 -0.20 7.86 5.56
N LEU A 23 -0.44 6.56 5.28
CA LEU A 23 0.61 5.55 5.31
C LEU A 23 1.64 5.78 4.21
N GLY A 24 1.21 6.15 3.00
CA GLY A 24 2.07 6.45 1.87
C GLY A 24 2.98 7.66 2.12
N CYS A 25 2.51 8.68 2.83
CA CYS A 25 3.37 9.79 3.25
C CYS A 25 4.52 9.30 4.14
N PHE A 26 4.26 8.43 5.13
CA PHE A 26 5.31 7.83 5.94
C PHE A 26 6.23 6.91 5.14
N VAL A 27 5.70 6.15 4.17
CA VAL A 27 6.49 5.33 3.24
C VAL A 27 7.50 6.19 2.47
N VAL A 28 7.05 7.33 1.93
CA VAL A 28 7.91 8.27 1.18
C VAL A 28 8.94 8.94 2.09
N TRP A 29 8.55 9.41 3.28
CA TRP A 29 9.48 10.07 4.22
C TRP A 29 10.55 9.12 4.76
N ARG A 30 10.19 7.86 5.02
CA ARG A 30 11.11 6.83 5.55
C ARG A 30 11.87 6.07 4.47
N ARG A 31 11.67 6.40 3.18
CA ARG A 31 12.29 5.70 2.04
C ARG A 31 12.00 4.20 2.05
N MET A 32 10.75 3.85 2.28
CA MET A 32 10.25 2.46 2.34
C MET A 32 9.39 2.12 1.12
N ALA A 33 9.73 2.66 -0.07
CA ALA A 33 8.90 2.53 -1.28
C ALA A 33 8.62 1.07 -1.66
N TYR A 34 9.58 0.17 -1.43
CA TYR A 34 9.42 -1.27 -1.67
C TYR A 34 8.56 -2.01 -0.63
N PHE A 35 8.09 -1.36 0.45
CA PHE A 35 7.36 -2.06 1.50
C PHE A 35 6.03 -2.63 1.00
N GLY A 36 5.28 -1.87 0.20
CA GLY A 36 4.03 -2.33 -0.41
C GLY A 36 4.23 -3.56 -1.29
N GLU A 37 5.22 -3.50 -2.18
CA GLU A 37 5.58 -4.60 -3.07
C GLU A 37 6.09 -5.83 -2.30
N ALA A 38 6.98 -5.62 -1.34
CA ALA A 38 7.52 -6.69 -0.50
C ALA A 38 6.42 -7.43 0.26
N THR A 39 5.48 -6.69 0.87
CA THR A 39 4.35 -7.28 1.59
C THR A 39 3.39 -7.99 0.64
N ALA A 40 3.20 -7.45 -0.54
CA ALA A 40 2.35 -8.04 -1.56
C ALA A 40 2.94 -9.35 -2.11
N HIS A 41 4.23 -9.40 -2.39
CA HIS A 41 4.91 -10.65 -2.76
C HIS A 41 4.91 -11.66 -1.61
N ALA A 42 5.10 -11.21 -0.38
CA ALA A 42 4.98 -12.05 0.80
C ALA A 42 3.56 -12.64 0.95
N ALA A 43 2.52 -11.89 0.59
CA ALA A 43 1.15 -12.41 0.62
C ALA A 43 0.94 -13.58 -0.34
N ILE A 44 1.65 -13.65 -1.49
CA ILE A 44 1.63 -14.81 -2.40
C ILE A 44 2.15 -16.06 -1.67
N LEU A 45 3.24 -15.94 -0.91
CA LEU A 45 3.70 -17.01 -0.04
C LEU A 45 2.64 -17.41 0.98
N GLY A 46 1.93 -16.41 1.57
CA GLY A 46 0.83 -16.66 2.49
C GLY A 46 -0.33 -17.45 1.86
N VAL A 47 -0.68 -17.11 0.63
CA VAL A 47 -1.67 -17.86 -0.17
C VAL A 47 -1.19 -19.28 -0.42
N ALA A 48 0.07 -19.47 -0.85
CA ALA A 48 0.65 -20.78 -1.11
C ALA A 48 0.63 -21.67 0.15
N LEU A 49 1.04 -21.13 1.30
CA LEU A 49 1.01 -21.82 2.57
C LEU A 49 -0.41 -22.16 3.02
N SER A 50 -1.38 -21.25 2.79
CA SER A 50 -2.78 -21.51 3.12
C SER A 50 -3.34 -22.68 2.35
N LEU A 51 -3.03 -22.79 1.07
CA LEU A 51 -3.44 -23.91 0.22
C LEU A 51 -2.74 -25.21 0.62
N ALA A 52 -1.46 -25.14 1.01
CA ALA A 52 -0.71 -26.30 1.49
C ALA A 52 -1.22 -26.85 2.83
N LEU A 53 -1.71 -25.98 3.72
CA LEU A 53 -2.15 -26.32 5.08
C LEU A 53 -3.68 -26.41 5.21
N ASP A 54 -4.44 -26.22 4.12
CA ASP A 54 -5.90 -26.22 4.09
C ASP A 54 -6.54 -25.23 5.08
N ILE A 55 -5.94 -24.01 5.16
CA ILE A 55 -6.44 -22.91 5.99
C ILE A 55 -6.95 -21.75 5.14
N SER A 56 -7.59 -20.76 5.79
CA SER A 56 -8.15 -19.63 5.06
C SER A 56 -7.05 -18.81 4.35
N ILE A 57 -7.22 -18.54 3.05
CA ILE A 57 -6.29 -17.77 2.22
C ILE A 57 -6.03 -16.38 2.83
N PHE A 58 -7.08 -15.73 3.30
CA PHE A 58 -6.97 -14.42 3.96
C PHE A 58 -6.12 -14.49 5.25
N GLY A 59 -6.33 -15.55 6.06
CA GLY A 59 -5.58 -15.77 7.29
C GLY A 59 -4.08 -15.96 7.02
N GLY A 60 -3.73 -16.79 6.04
CA GLY A 60 -2.33 -17.01 5.69
C GLY A 60 -1.65 -15.78 5.08
N ALA A 61 -2.34 -15.06 4.19
CA ALA A 61 -1.83 -13.80 3.64
C ALA A 61 -1.57 -12.77 4.76
N LEU A 62 -2.50 -12.64 5.71
CA LEU A 62 -2.34 -11.72 6.85
C LEU A 62 -1.18 -12.13 7.77
N VAL A 63 -1.05 -13.41 8.12
CA VAL A 63 0.06 -13.91 8.96
C VAL A 63 1.40 -13.63 8.31
N VAL A 64 1.54 -13.90 7.01
CA VAL A 64 2.81 -13.65 6.30
C VAL A 64 3.06 -12.15 6.15
N ALA A 65 2.05 -11.33 5.89
CA ALA A 65 2.18 -9.87 5.84
C ALA A 65 2.64 -9.29 7.19
N LEU A 66 2.08 -9.77 8.32
CA LEU A 66 2.50 -9.38 9.66
C LEU A 66 3.92 -9.85 9.99
N SER A 67 4.27 -11.08 9.60
CA SER A 67 5.63 -11.61 9.74
C SER A 67 6.63 -10.76 8.96
N MET A 68 6.28 -10.33 7.75
CA MET A 68 7.07 -9.43 6.93
C MET A 68 7.27 -8.06 7.61
N ALA A 69 6.21 -7.48 8.16
CA ALA A 69 6.26 -6.22 8.88
C ALA A 69 7.18 -6.31 10.12
N TRP A 70 7.09 -7.40 10.86
CA TRP A 70 7.93 -7.66 12.02
C TRP A 70 9.40 -7.86 11.61
N LEU A 71 9.69 -8.70 10.61
CA LEU A 71 11.03 -8.92 10.10
C LEU A 71 11.67 -7.63 9.59
N ALA A 72 10.94 -6.83 8.80
CA ALA A 72 11.42 -5.55 8.32
C ALA A 72 11.79 -4.60 9.46
N THR A 73 11.00 -4.60 10.56
CA THR A 73 11.29 -3.78 11.74
C THR A 73 12.53 -4.28 12.48
N GLN A 74 12.67 -5.60 12.70
CA GLN A 74 13.80 -6.19 13.43
C GLN A 74 15.13 -6.11 12.70
N LEU A 75 15.10 -6.17 11.38
CA LEU A 75 16.29 -6.08 10.56
C LEU A 75 16.68 -4.62 10.25
N SER A 76 15.77 -3.67 10.46
CA SER A 76 16.05 -2.23 10.31
C SER A 76 17.20 -1.82 11.23
N GLY A 77 18.15 -1.06 10.70
CA GLY A 77 19.28 -0.54 11.49
C GLY A 77 20.49 -1.48 11.61
N ARG A 78 20.47 -2.66 10.98
CA ARG A 78 21.61 -3.61 10.99
C ARG A 78 22.64 -3.36 9.87
N GLY A 79 22.78 -2.12 9.42
CA GLY A 79 23.79 -1.74 8.41
C GLY A 79 23.33 -1.80 6.97
N TYR A 80 22.13 -2.30 6.68
CA TYR A 80 21.56 -2.32 5.34
C TYR A 80 20.53 -1.19 5.15
N ALA A 81 20.47 -0.65 3.94
CA ALA A 81 19.39 0.26 3.57
C ALA A 81 18.04 -0.48 3.60
N MET A 82 16.98 0.19 4.09
CA MET A 82 15.65 -0.40 4.23
C MET A 82 15.14 -0.97 2.89
N ASP A 83 15.31 -0.24 1.80
CA ASP A 83 14.88 -0.68 0.46
C ASP A 83 15.60 -1.96 0.00
N THR A 84 16.91 -2.09 0.30
CA THR A 84 17.67 -3.32 -0.02
C THR A 84 17.10 -4.54 0.70
N MET A 85 16.82 -4.39 2.00
CA MET A 85 16.26 -5.47 2.80
C MET A 85 14.85 -5.85 2.33
N LEU A 86 14.01 -4.86 2.06
CA LEU A 86 12.66 -5.09 1.55
C LEU A 86 12.71 -5.79 0.19
N GLY A 87 13.64 -5.41 -0.69
CA GLY A 87 13.85 -6.09 -1.97
C GLY A 87 14.25 -7.55 -1.81
N VAL A 88 15.20 -7.86 -0.93
CA VAL A 88 15.61 -9.25 -0.63
C VAL A 88 14.43 -10.05 -0.08
N LEU A 89 13.71 -9.51 0.90
CA LEU A 89 12.56 -10.17 1.50
C LEU A 89 11.42 -10.39 0.48
N ALA A 90 11.16 -9.42 -0.40
CA ALA A 90 10.16 -9.51 -1.46
C ALA A 90 10.45 -10.67 -2.40
N HIS A 91 11.64 -10.67 -3.00
CA HIS A 91 12.01 -11.69 -3.98
C HIS A 91 12.17 -13.07 -3.35
N SER A 92 12.70 -13.16 -2.14
CA SER A 92 12.79 -14.42 -1.40
C SER A 92 11.42 -15.00 -1.09
N SER A 93 10.49 -14.18 -0.59
CA SER A 93 9.11 -14.63 -0.31
C SER A 93 8.40 -15.09 -1.57
N LEU A 94 8.53 -14.35 -2.66
CA LEU A 94 7.94 -14.74 -3.95
C LEU A 94 8.53 -16.06 -4.44
N ALA A 95 9.84 -16.21 -4.43
CA ALA A 95 10.51 -17.43 -4.88
C ALA A 95 10.09 -18.65 -4.05
N VAL A 96 10.08 -18.52 -2.72
CA VAL A 96 9.63 -19.60 -1.82
C VAL A 96 8.15 -19.90 -2.06
N GLY A 97 7.29 -18.87 -2.21
CA GLY A 97 5.87 -19.05 -2.52
C GLY A 97 5.65 -19.85 -3.81
N LEU A 98 6.35 -19.50 -4.90
CA LEU A 98 6.26 -20.20 -6.17
C LEU A 98 6.75 -21.66 -6.07
N VAL A 99 7.83 -21.90 -5.31
CA VAL A 99 8.33 -23.26 -5.05
C VAL A 99 7.30 -24.07 -4.27
N VAL A 100 6.70 -23.50 -3.21
CA VAL A 100 5.63 -24.18 -2.44
C VAL A 100 4.46 -24.55 -3.35
N VAL A 101 4.00 -23.61 -4.20
CA VAL A 101 2.92 -23.87 -5.16
C VAL A 101 3.26 -24.98 -6.13
N SER A 102 4.51 -25.09 -6.57
CA SER A 102 4.93 -26.11 -7.54
C SER A 102 4.81 -27.55 -6.99
N PHE A 103 4.80 -27.73 -5.68
CA PHE A 103 4.57 -29.02 -5.03
C PHE A 103 3.09 -29.36 -4.84
N LEU A 104 2.18 -28.38 -5.03
CA LEU A 104 0.75 -28.60 -4.87
C LEU A 104 0.14 -29.15 -6.17
N SER A 105 -0.11 -30.46 -6.22
CA SER A 105 -0.77 -31.09 -7.35
C SER A 105 -2.24 -30.65 -7.46
N GLY A 106 -2.65 -30.19 -8.64
CA GLY A 106 -4.06 -29.85 -8.91
C GLY A 106 -4.48 -28.42 -8.60
N VAL A 107 -3.58 -27.58 -8.04
CA VAL A 107 -3.86 -26.17 -7.76
C VAL A 107 -3.29 -25.32 -8.90
N ARG A 108 -4.18 -24.71 -9.69
CA ARG A 108 -3.80 -23.65 -10.63
C ARG A 108 -4.05 -22.30 -9.97
N ILE A 109 -3.00 -21.68 -9.43
CA ILE A 109 -3.09 -20.30 -8.93
C ILE A 109 -2.99 -19.38 -10.15
N ASP A 110 -4.04 -18.62 -10.39
CA ASP A 110 -3.98 -17.51 -11.34
C ASP A 110 -3.25 -16.34 -10.67
N LEU A 111 -1.92 -16.32 -10.84
CA LEU A 111 -1.08 -15.23 -10.32
C LEU A 111 -1.47 -13.88 -10.92
N MET A 112 -2.00 -13.84 -12.13
CA MET A 112 -2.46 -12.61 -12.78
C MET A 112 -3.66 -12.03 -12.04
N ALA A 113 -4.59 -12.86 -11.57
CA ALA A 113 -5.73 -12.40 -10.76
C ALA A 113 -5.28 -11.76 -9.45
N TYR A 114 -4.24 -12.28 -8.79
CA TYR A 114 -3.68 -11.66 -7.58
C TYR A 114 -2.88 -10.39 -7.88
N LEU A 115 -2.16 -10.32 -8.99
CA LEU A 115 -1.36 -9.16 -9.37
C LEU A 115 -2.23 -7.95 -9.72
N PHE A 116 -3.27 -8.17 -10.52
CA PHE A 116 -4.13 -7.09 -11.01
C PHE A 116 -5.33 -6.83 -10.11
N GLY A 117 -5.74 -7.82 -9.31
CA GLY A 117 -6.99 -7.76 -8.57
C GLY A 117 -8.22 -7.71 -9.48
N ASP A 118 -9.40 -7.64 -8.89
CA ASP A 118 -10.63 -7.38 -9.62
C ASP A 118 -11.49 -6.35 -8.88
N ILE A 119 -11.11 -5.08 -9.02
CA ILE A 119 -11.82 -3.97 -8.39
C ILE A 119 -13.27 -3.84 -8.92
N LEU A 120 -13.58 -4.41 -10.09
CA LEU A 120 -14.93 -4.37 -10.65
C LEU A 120 -15.87 -5.41 -10.02
N ALA A 121 -15.31 -6.52 -9.50
CA ALA A 121 -16.07 -7.57 -8.82
C ALA A 121 -16.32 -7.32 -7.32
N VAL A 122 -16.03 -6.11 -6.81
CA VAL A 122 -16.17 -5.75 -5.39
C VAL A 122 -17.60 -5.93 -4.91
N SER A 123 -17.74 -6.71 -3.81
CA SER A 123 -19.00 -6.90 -3.12
C SER A 123 -19.30 -5.77 -2.12
N ARG A 124 -20.56 -5.70 -1.65
CA ARG A 124 -20.94 -4.74 -0.58
C ARG A 124 -20.17 -4.99 0.73
N LEU A 125 -19.87 -6.26 1.03
CA LEU A 125 -19.08 -6.62 2.20
C LEU A 125 -17.63 -6.15 2.08
N ASP A 126 -17.04 -6.28 0.89
CA ASP A 126 -15.67 -5.80 0.63
C ASP A 126 -15.58 -4.28 0.81
N ILE A 127 -16.59 -3.52 0.38
CA ILE A 127 -16.66 -2.07 0.61
C ILE A 127 -16.67 -1.77 2.11
N ALA A 128 -17.49 -2.48 2.89
CA ALA A 128 -17.56 -2.28 4.34
C ALA A 128 -16.22 -2.59 5.03
N ILE A 129 -15.53 -3.64 4.60
CA ILE A 129 -14.20 -4.02 5.09
C ILE A 129 -13.16 -2.93 4.73
N ILE A 130 -13.16 -2.45 3.48
CA ILE A 130 -12.22 -1.42 3.03
C ILE A 130 -12.43 -0.12 3.82
N TRP A 131 -13.67 0.37 3.94
CA TRP A 131 -13.95 1.60 4.67
C TRP A 131 -13.74 1.46 6.17
N GLY A 132 -14.09 0.31 6.76
CA GLY A 132 -13.78 0.00 8.15
C GLY A 132 -12.28 0.00 8.41
N GLY A 133 -11.51 -0.65 7.55
CA GLY A 133 -10.04 -0.65 7.59
C GLY A 133 -9.45 0.75 7.37
N ALA A 134 -9.96 1.51 6.41
CA ALA A 134 -9.52 2.87 6.14
C ALA A 134 -9.73 3.79 7.35
N LEU A 135 -10.92 3.75 7.95
CA LEU A 135 -11.23 4.54 9.15
C LEU A 135 -10.34 4.15 10.34
N LEU A 136 -10.12 2.85 10.54
CA LEU A 136 -9.22 2.35 11.59
C LEU A 136 -7.78 2.84 11.39
N VAL A 137 -7.27 2.74 10.16
CA VAL A 137 -5.91 3.20 9.82
C VAL A 137 -5.78 4.71 10.01
N VAL A 138 -6.73 5.50 9.48
CA VAL A 138 -6.72 6.97 9.63
C VAL A 138 -6.81 7.35 11.10
N ALA A 139 -7.70 6.73 11.88
CA ALA A 139 -7.82 6.98 13.31
C ALA A 139 -6.53 6.63 14.08
N LEU A 140 -5.92 5.47 13.78
CA LEU A 140 -4.67 5.05 14.42
C LEU A 140 -3.52 6.01 14.09
N VAL A 141 -3.36 6.36 12.80
CA VAL A 141 -2.30 7.29 12.38
C VAL A 141 -2.55 8.68 12.96
N ALA A 142 -3.78 9.18 12.97
CA ALA A 142 -4.13 10.47 13.58
C ALA A 142 -3.84 10.48 15.10
N TRP A 143 -4.19 9.40 15.82
CA TRP A 143 -3.89 9.26 17.23
C TRP A 143 -2.40 9.22 17.52
N ARG A 144 -1.61 8.55 16.68
CA ARG A 144 -0.15 8.40 16.81
C ARG A 144 0.64 9.40 15.96
N TRP A 145 0.00 10.45 15.45
CA TRP A 145 0.58 11.37 14.47
C TRP A 145 1.93 11.96 14.91
N SER A 146 1.95 12.63 16.07
CA SER A 146 3.17 13.26 16.60
C SER A 146 4.29 12.25 16.92
N PRO A 147 4.03 11.11 17.63
CA PRO A 147 5.04 10.07 17.82
C PRO A 147 5.63 9.51 16.53
N LEU A 148 4.79 9.25 15.54
CA LEU A 148 5.23 8.74 14.24
C LEU A 148 6.06 9.76 13.48
N LEU A 149 5.68 11.05 13.50
CA LEU A 149 6.44 12.13 12.86
C LEU A 149 7.80 12.32 13.53
N ILE A 150 7.87 12.47 14.87
CA ILE A 150 9.11 12.66 15.60
C ILE A 150 10.08 11.50 15.32
N THR A 151 9.60 10.27 15.38
CA THR A 151 10.39 9.05 15.07
C THR A 151 10.85 9.01 13.62
N THR A 152 10.09 9.61 12.71
CA THR A 152 10.44 9.67 11.28
C THR A 152 11.51 10.72 11.00
N LEU A 153 11.49 11.83 11.75
CA LEU A 153 12.45 12.92 11.61
C LEU A 153 13.80 12.57 12.22
N ASN A 154 13.80 12.09 13.47
CA ASN A 154 15.03 11.72 14.18
C ASN A 154 14.73 10.74 15.32
N GLU A 155 15.38 9.58 15.29
CA GLU A 155 15.21 8.53 16.31
C GLU A 155 15.79 8.95 17.68
N GLU A 156 16.91 9.68 17.70
CA GLU A 156 17.52 10.16 18.94
C GLU A 156 16.61 11.19 19.64
N LEU A 157 15.99 12.08 18.87
CA LEU A 157 15.00 13.01 19.38
C LEU A 157 13.77 12.29 19.95
N ALA A 158 13.34 11.21 19.30
CA ALA A 158 12.24 10.40 19.80
C ALA A 158 12.58 9.75 21.15
N TYR A 159 13.80 9.20 21.30
CA TYR A 159 14.27 8.68 22.59
C TYR A 159 14.34 9.78 23.65
N ALA A 160 14.90 10.95 23.34
CA ALA A 160 14.98 12.08 24.25
C ALA A 160 13.58 12.58 24.68
N SER A 161 12.57 12.41 23.83
CA SER A 161 11.16 12.73 24.12
C SER A 161 10.41 11.63 24.87
N GLY A 162 11.10 10.57 25.33
CA GLY A 162 10.49 9.44 26.05
C GLY A 162 9.70 8.47 25.16
N LEU A 163 9.83 8.57 23.85
CA LEU A 163 9.20 7.65 22.89
C LEU A 163 10.09 6.42 22.64
N ASN A 164 9.48 5.31 22.27
CA ASN A 164 10.19 4.13 21.81
C ASN A 164 10.12 4.02 20.28
N PRO A 165 11.20 4.38 19.53
CA PRO A 165 11.18 4.38 18.07
C PRO A 165 10.87 3.01 17.46
N ASN A 166 11.32 1.91 18.08
CA ASN A 166 11.05 0.57 17.58
C ASN A 166 9.55 0.23 17.66
N ARG A 167 8.88 0.67 18.74
CA ARG A 167 7.42 0.52 18.86
C ARG A 167 6.68 1.31 17.80
N GLU A 168 7.06 2.55 17.54
CA GLU A 168 6.43 3.38 16.51
C GLU A 168 6.69 2.83 15.10
N LYS A 169 7.90 2.35 14.83
CA LYS A 169 8.22 1.64 13.58
C LYS A 169 7.33 0.41 13.40
N LEU A 170 7.18 -0.40 14.46
CA LEU A 170 6.34 -1.61 14.40
C LEU A 170 4.87 -1.24 14.17
N ILE A 171 4.33 -0.23 14.85
CA ILE A 171 2.95 0.24 14.63
C ILE A 171 2.74 0.62 13.16
N LEU A 172 3.66 1.38 12.58
CA LEU A 172 3.59 1.81 11.20
C LEU A 172 3.66 0.61 10.22
N THR A 173 4.65 -0.27 10.39
CA THR A 173 4.85 -1.42 9.49
C THR A 173 3.71 -2.43 9.60
N VAL A 174 3.17 -2.65 10.79
CA VAL A 174 1.98 -3.50 10.99
C VAL A 174 0.76 -2.87 10.31
N SER A 175 0.55 -1.56 10.48
CA SER A 175 -0.56 -0.86 9.81
C SER A 175 -0.46 -0.95 8.29
N LEU A 176 0.75 -0.79 7.74
CA LEU A 176 1.03 -1.00 6.32
C LEU A 176 0.74 -2.44 5.89
N GLY A 177 1.23 -3.43 6.63
CA GLY A 177 1.04 -4.85 6.33
C GLY A 177 -0.44 -5.24 6.32
N VAL A 178 -1.21 -4.81 7.32
CA VAL A 178 -2.67 -5.05 7.39
C VAL A 178 -3.38 -4.37 6.20
N THR A 179 -3.05 -3.10 5.92
CA THR A 179 -3.66 -2.37 4.80
C THR A 179 -3.42 -3.07 3.48
N VAL A 180 -2.18 -3.50 3.21
CA VAL A 180 -1.83 -4.24 2.00
C VAL A 180 -2.56 -5.57 1.94
N ALA A 181 -2.57 -6.37 3.02
CA ALA A 181 -3.22 -7.67 3.06
C ALA A 181 -4.74 -7.58 2.83
N VAL A 182 -5.41 -6.56 3.36
CA VAL A 182 -6.85 -6.32 3.13
C VAL A 182 -7.11 -5.87 1.70
N ALA A 183 -6.28 -4.96 1.19
CA ALA A 183 -6.48 -4.36 -0.13
C ALA A 183 -6.18 -5.32 -1.29
N ILE A 184 -5.21 -6.24 -1.14
CA ILE A 184 -4.80 -7.17 -2.21
C ILE A 184 -6.00 -7.92 -2.82
N LYS A 185 -6.90 -8.41 -2.00
CA LYS A 185 -8.07 -9.17 -2.45
C LYS A 185 -8.93 -8.39 -3.46
N VAL A 186 -8.99 -7.06 -3.29
CA VAL A 186 -9.91 -6.20 -4.03
C VAL A 186 -9.21 -5.47 -5.17
N VAL A 187 -8.06 -4.86 -4.87
CA VAL A 187 -7.38 -3.98 -5.83
C VAL A 187 -6.12 -4.62 -6.44
N GLY A 188 -5.70 -5.75 -5.92
CA GLY A 188 -4.48 -6.45 -6.37
C GLY A 188 -3.19 -5.82 -5.86
N VAL A 189 -2.10 -6.58 -6.04
CA VAL A 189 -0.73 -6.23 -5.62
C VAL A 189 -0.25 -4.94 -6.26
N LEU A 190 -0.41 -4.83 -7.58
CA LEU A 190 0.10 -3.72 -8.36
C LEU A 190 -0.53 -2.40 -7.93
N LEU A 191 -1.86 -2.38 -7.78
CA LEU A 191 -2.58 -1.14 -7.49
C LEU A 191 -2.32 -0.67 -6.06
N ILE A 192 -2.32 -1.57 -5.06
CA ILE A 192 -2.08 -1.14 -3.67
C ILE A 192 -0.66 -0.62 -3.47
N ALA A 193 0.36 -1.27 -4.05
CA ALA A 193 1.74 -0.80 -3.99
C ALA A 193 1.90 0.59 -4.64
N ALA A 194 1.29 0.78 -5.82
CA ALA A 194 1.30 2.06 -6.52
C ALA A 194 0.56 3.16 -5.75
N MET A 195 -0.61 2.87 -5.17
CA MET A 195 -1.43 3.84 -4.42
C MET A 195 -0.77 4.28 -3.11
N LEU A 196 0.07 3.44 -2.51
CA LEU A 196 0.87 3.84 -1.34
C LEU A 196 2.00 4.81 -1.69
N VAL A 197 2.58 4.73 -2.89
CA VAL A 197 3.79 5.49 -3.22
C VAL A 197 3.49 6.69 -4.11
N ILE A 198 2.80 6.48 -5.23
CA ILE A 198 2.70 7.49 -6.30
C ILE A 198 1.93 8.74 -5.86
N PRO A 199 0.73 8.67 -5.22
CA PRO A 199 0.01 9.86 -4.79
C PRO A 199 0.77 10.65 -3.72
N ALA A 200 1.42 9.95 -2.77
CA ALA A 200 2.22 10.59 -1.73
C ALA A 200 3.47 11.28 -2.30
N ALA A 201 4.17 10.62 -3.25
CA ALA A 201 5.31 11.21 -3.94
C ALA A 201 4.92 12.44 -4.77
N ALA A 202 3.77 12.39 -5.45
CA ALA A 202 3.22 13.53 -6.18
C ALA A 202 2.86 14.70 -5.26
N ALA A 203 2.21 14.42 -4.13
CA ALA A 203 1.82 15.41 -3.13
C ALA A 203 3.01 16.13 -2.50
N ARG A 204 4.16 15.45 -2.37
CA ARG A 204 5.38 16.02 -1.77
C ARG A 204 5.86 17.30 -2.46
N SER A 205 5.62 17.44 -3.77
CA SER A 205 6.03 18.62 -4.54
C SER A 205 5.17 19.86 -4.28
N LEU A 206 3.96 19.67 -3.73
CA LEU A 206 2.97 20.72 -3.49
C LEU A 206 2.81 21.05 -2.00
N ALA A 207 3.12 20.11 -1.14
CA ALA A 207 2.85 20.23 0.29
C ALA A 207 3.95 21.01 1.03
N HIS A 208 3.53 21.92 1.92
CA HIS A 208 4.40 22.65 2.81
C HIS A 208 4.38 22.11 4.26
N THR A 209 3.32 21.37 4.62
CA THR A 209 3.18 20.71 5.94
C THR A 209 2.92 19.22 5.75
N PRO A 210 3.24 18.38 6.76
CA PRO A 210 2.94 16.95 6.70
C PRO A 210 1.45 16.64 6.51
N GLU A 211 0.58 17.40 7.20
CA GLU A 211 -0.87 17.24 7.12
C GLU A 211 -1.40 17.60 5.71
N ALA A 212 -0.90 18.70 5.14
CA ALA A 212 -1.26 19.07 3.77
C ALA A 212 -0.84 17.98 2.77
N MET A 213 0.32 17.34 2.99
CA MET A 213 0.79 16.24 2.13
C MET A 213 -0.17 15.06 2.18
N VAL A 214 -0.69 14.67 3.35
CA VAL A 214 -1.67 13.58 3.47
C VAL A 214 -2.97 13.92 2.74
N ILE A 215 -3.49 15.14 2.91
CA ILE A 215 -4.74 15.57 2.25
C ILE A 215 -4.57 15.57 0.74
N ILE A 216 -3.49 16.17 0.23
CA ILE A 216 -3.21 16.23 -1.20
C ILE A 216 -2.99 14.82 -1.78
N ALA A 217 -2.27 13.95 -1.08
CA ALA A 217 -2.07 12.56 -1.49
C ALA A 217 -3.42 11.81 -1.58
N GLY A 218 -4.29 11.98 -0.59
CA GLY A 218 -5.64 11.41 -0.61
C GLY A 218 -6.48 11.90 -1.78
N MET A 219 -6.44 13.19 -2.07
CA MET A 219 -7.14 13.77 -3.23
C MET A 219 -6.61 13.22 -4.55
N ILE A 220 -5.28 13.21 -4.74
CA ILE A 220 -4.65 12.66 -5.94
C ILE A 220 -5.03 11.19 -6.10
N GLY A 221 -4.96 10.39 -5.03
CA GLY A 221 -5.33 8.98 -5.04
C GLY A 221 -6.79 8.77 -5.41
N ALA A 222 -7.71 9.52 -4.80
CA ALA A 222 -9.15 9.42 -5.08
C ALA A 222 -9.48 9.83 -6.53
N ILE A 223 -8.90 10.93 -7.03
CA ILE A 223 -9.09 11.38 -8.41
C ILE A 223 -8.51 10.35 -9.38
N SER A 224 -7.33 9.78 -9.07
CA SER A 224 -6.71 8.74 -9.89
C SER A 224 -7.58 7.48 -9.96
N ALA A 225 -8.19 7.08 -8.85
CA ALA A 225 -9.11 5.94 -8.82
C ALA A 225 -10.33 6.19 -9.70
N LEU A 226 -10.99 7.36 -9.57
CA LEU A 226 -12.17 7.70 -10.35
C LEU A 226 -11.86 7.86 -11.85
N ALA A 227 -10.81 8.63 -12.18
CA ALA A 227 -10.44 8.88 -13.57
C ALA A 227 -9.88 7.61 -14.25
N GLY A 228 -9.11 6.81 -13.52
CA GLY A 228 -8.59 5.53 -14.01
C GLY A 228 -9.69 4.50 -14.26
N LEU A 229 -10.68 4.39 -13.38
CA LEU A 229 -11.86 3.53 -13.59
C LEU A 229 -12.68 3.98 -14.80
N LYS A 230 -12.88 5.29 -14.96
CA LYS A 230 -13.56 5.83 -16.12
C LYS A 230 -12.78 5.57 -17.41
N ALA A 231 -11.47 5.74 -17.38
CA ALA A 231 -10.60 5.44 -18.53
C ALA A 231 -10.65 3.94 -18.88
N ALA A 232 -10.58 3.06 -17.87
CA ALA A 232 -10.69 1.62 -18.06
C ALA A 232 -12.02 1.24 -18.75
N TYR A 233 -13.13 1.85 -18.32
CA TYR A 233 -14.44 1.62 -18.92
C TYR A 233 -14.54 2.11 -20.37
N VAL A 234 -13.94 3.27 -20.69
CA VAL A 234 -14.01 3.87 -22.03
C VAL A 234 -13.09 3.17 -23.03
N PHE A 235 -11.89 2.79 -22.58
CA PHE A 235 -10.85 2.20 -23.45
C PHE A 235 -10.77 0.67 -23.37
N ASP A 236 -11.66 0.03 -22.63
CA ASP A 236 -11.69 -1.42 -22.40
C ASP A 236 -10.32 -1.97 -21.92
N THR A 237 -9.74 -1.29 -20.92
CA THR A 237 -8.43 -1.61 -20.36
C THR A 237 -8.53 -2.13 -18.92
N PRO A 238 -7.55 -2.88 -18.42
CA PRO A 238 -7.55 -3.35 -17.03
C PRO A 238 -7.62 -2.19 -16.04
N ALA A 239 -8.56 -2.24 -15.09
CA ALA A 239 -8.87 -1.13 -14.18
C ALA A 239 -7.67 -0.76 -13.27
N GLY A 240 -6.98 -1.74 -12.67
CA GLY A 240 -5.81 -1.51 -11.82
C GLY A 240 -4.70 -0.71 -12.53
N PRO A 241 -4.15 -1.22 -13.63
CA PRO A 241 -3.15 -0.51 -14.44
C PRO A 241 -3.60 0.88 -14.91
N SER A 242 -4.86 1.05 -15.30
CA SER A 242 -5.40 2.35 -15.73
C SER A 242 -5.38 3.38 -14.60
N ILE A 243 -5.71 2.99 -13.37
CA ILE A 243 -5.62 3.87 -12.19
C ILE A 243 -4.16 4.25 -11.94
N VAL A 244 -3.23 3.29 -12.03
CA VAL A 244 -1.80 3.55 -11.85
C VAL A 244 -1.26 4.52 -12.91
N CYS A 245 -1.67 4.37 -14.16
CA CYS A 245 -1.30 5.29 -15.25
C CYS A 245 -1.76 6.73 -14.94
N VAL A 246 -2.99 6.92 -14.50
CA VAL A 246 -3.50 8.25 -14.13
C VAL A 246 -2.72 8.83 -12.95
N ALA A 247 -2.46 8.05 -11.91
CA ALA A 247 -1.63 8.49 -10.77
C ALA A 247 -0.22 8.89 -11.21
N SER A 248 0.38 8.13 -12.13
CA SER A 248 1.71 8.41 -12.70
C SER A 248 1.72 9.70 -13.51
N ILE A 249 0.66 9.98 -14.28
CA ILE A 249 0.51 11.25 -15.00
C ILE A 249 0.47 12.43 -14.01
N PHE A 250 -0.26 12.32 -12.89
CA PHE A 250 -0.23 13.34 -11.84
C PHE A 250 1.17 13.54 -11.29
N PHE A 251 1.87 12.44 -10.96
CA PHE A 251 3.23 12.53 -10.42
C PHE A 251 4.19 13.23 -11.38
N VAL A 252 4.22 12.84 -12.64
CA VAL A 252 5.10 13.44 -13.65
C VAL A 252 4.75 14.91 -13.86
N SER A 253 3.48 15.24 -14.06
CA SER A 253 3.02 16.61 -14.31
C SER A 253 3.37 17.54 -13.16
N LEU A 254 3.10 17.14 -11.91
CA LEU A 254 3.40 17.94 -10.73
C LEU A 254 4.89 18.05 -10.47
N SER A 255 5.68 17.01 -10.74
CA SER A 255 7.14 17.05 -10.63
C SER A 255 7.77 18.03 -11.64
N VAL A 256 7.27 18.02 -12.87
CA VAL A 256 7.70 18.97 -13.92
C VAL A 256 7.36 20.40 -13.52
N ILE A 257 6.14 20.67 -13.09
CA ILE A 257 5.71 22.00 -12.64
C ILE A 257 6.59 22.50 -11.47
N ALA A 258 6.86 21.62 -10.48
CA ALA A 258 7.72 21.96 -9.35
C ALA A 258 9.17 22.27 -9.78
N ALA A 259 9.70 21.55 -10.76
CA ALA A 259 11.04 21.79 -11.31
C ALA A 259 11.14 23.16 -11.99
N PHE A 260 10.12 23.57 -12.75
CA PHE A 260 10.08 24.90 -13.39
C PHE A 260 9.97 26.02 -12.34
N ARG A 261 9.12 25.86 -11.32
CA ARG A 261 9.00 26.86 -10.24
C ARG A 261 10.33 27.10 -9.51
N LYS A 262 11.11 26.04 -9.25
CA LYS A 262 12.44 26.19 -8.61
C LYS A 262 13.48 26.88 -9.46
N ARG A 263 13.32 26.90 -10.78
CA ARG A 263 14.23 27.59 -11.70
C ARG A 263 13.90 29.09 -11.86
N SER A 264 12.65 29.46 -11.52
CA SER A 264 12.16 30.84 -11.65
C SER A 264 12.25 31.64 -10.32
N ALA A 265 12.58 30.98 -9.22
CA ALA A 265 12.82 31.57 -7.89
C ALA A 265 14.31 31.62 -7.55
#